data_cfa05b2baf8cc3225c7b8cc75a32856b
#
_entry.id   cfa05b2baf8cc3225c7b8cc75a32856b
#
_cell.length_a   1.000
_cell.length_b   1.000
_cell.length_c   1.000
_cell.angle_alpha   90.00
_cell.angle_beta   90.00
_cell.angle_gamma   90.00
#
_symmetry.space_group_name_H-M   'P 1'
#
loop_
_entity.id
_entity.type
_entity.pdbx_description
1 polymer ?
#
loop_
_entity_poly.entity_id
_entity_poly.type
_entity_poly.pdbx_seq_one_letter_code
_entity_poly.pdbx_strand_id
1 'polypeptide(L)'
;MEEMKIAKAYLRYVRIAPRKVQIVCDLIRGKDAGTAMAVLMQTPKAASEPLMKLLKSAVANAENNFGMDPAKLVVSEVFATPGPILKRMMPRAQGRAYRINKKTSHVTLAVTEKALEGGEQFYGTESKSPRPARGCHQRLGFPLVCQ
;
A
#
# COMPACT_ATOMS: atom_id res chain seq x y z
N MET A 1 -6.89 16.43 -26.74
CA MET A 1 -6.36 15.67 -25.58
C MET A 1 -7.57 15.37 -24.70
N GLU A 2 -8.00 14.12 -24.66
CA GLU A 2 -9.07 13.73 -23.75
C GLU A 2 -8.51 13.76 -22.34
N GLU A 3 -9.06 14.62 -21.48
CA GLU A 3 -8.68 14.67 -20.07
C GLU A 3 -9.13 13.39 -19.40
N MET A 4 -8.18 12.57 -18.97
CA MET A 4 -8.48 11.36 -18.20
C MET A 4 -9.19 11.75 -16.90
N LYS A 5 -10.46 11.39 -16.81
CA LYS A 5 -11.26 11.63 -15.61
C LYS A 5 -10.74 10.76 -14.47
N ILE A 6 -10.39 11.37 -13.35
CA ILE A 6 -9.85 10.69 -12.16
C ILE A 6 -10.75 10.99 -10.98
N ALA A 7 -11.41 9.96 -10.46
CA ALA A 7 -12.19 10.08 -9.23
C ALA A 7 -11.32 9.73 -8.03
N LYS A 8 -11.25 10.62 -7.03
CA LYS A 8 -10.43 10.47 -5.83
C LYS A 8 -11.28 10.33 -4.58
N ALA A 9 -10.82 9.49 -3.67
CA ALA A 9 -11.37 9.37 -2.32
C ALA A 9 -10.26 9.44 -1.27
N TYR A 10 -10.55 10.06 -0.14
CA TYR A 10 -9.59 10.30 0.94
C TYR A 10 -10.11 9.70 2.25
N LEU A 11 -9.23 8.98 2.93
CA LEU A 11 -9.47 8.46 4.27
C LEU A 11 -8.41 9.01 5.21
N ARG A 12 -8.83 9.89 6.12
CA ARG A 12 -7.91 10.60 7.02
C ARG A 12 -7.96 10.03 8.44
N TYR A 13 -6.84 10.13 9.17
CA TYR A 13 -6.70 9.82 10.59
C TYR A 13 -7.05 8.37 10.98
N VAL A 14 -6.74 7.41 10.10
CA VAL A 14 -6.93 5.99 10.41
C VAL A 14 -5.98 5.56 11.52
N ARG A 15 -6.51 4.90 12.56
CA ARG A 15 -5.75 4.43 13.73
C ARG A 15 -4.94 3.15 13.45
N ILE A 16 -4.31 3.06 12.29
CA ILE A 16 -3.46 1.95 11.84
C ILE A 16 -2.13 2.52 11.37
N ALA A 17 -1.02 1.83 11.66
CA ALA A 17 0.30 2.27 11.23
C ALA A 17 0.41 2.24 9.68
N PRO A 18 1.02 3.26 9.04
CA PRO A 18 1.07 3.40 7.58
C PRO A 18 1.62 2.16 6.87
N ARG A 19 2.68 1.56 7.40
CA ARG A 19 3.30 0.37 6.82
C ARG A 19 2.33 -0.82 6.74
N LYS A 20 1.42 -0.97 7.71
CA LYS A 20 0.41 -2.05 7.70
C LYS A 20 -0.66 -1.79 6.64
N VAL A 21 -0.98 -0.52 6.39
CA VAL A 21 -1.92 -0.12 5.34
C VAL A 21 -1.30 -0.28 3.95
N GLN A 22 -0.04 0.13 3.78
CA GLN A 22 0.70 0.02 2.51
C GLN A 22 0.70 -1.40 1.95
N ILE A 23 0.94 -2.40 2.79
CA ILE A 23 0.93 -3.81 2.37
C ILE A 23 -0.40 -4.20 1.71
N VAL A 24 -1.53 -3.69 2.25
CA VAL A 24 -2.85 -3.98 1.68
C VAL A 24 -3.12 -3.12 0.44
N CYS A 25 -2.63 -1.87 0.41
CA CYS A 25 -2.71 -1.00 -0.77
C CYS A 25 -2.00 -1.62 -1.98
N ASP A 26 -0.83 -2.25 -1.76
CA ASP A 26 -0.07 -2.89 -2.83
C ASP A 26 -0.80 -4.09 -3.46
N LEU A 27 -1.70 -4.75 -2.71
CA LEU A 27 -2.52 -5.85 -3.23
C LEU A 27 -3.61 -5.40 -4.21
N ILE A 28 -4.08 -4.16 -4.09
CA ILE A 28 -5.19 -3.64 -4.89
C ILE A 28 -4.77 -2.68 -6.01
N ARG A 29 -3.52 -2.22 -5.98
CA ARG A 29 -3.01 -1.30 -7.00
C ARG A 29 -3.06 -1.91 -8.39
N GLY A 30 -3.56 -1.17 -9.39
CA GLY A 30 -3.65 -1.60 -10.78
C GLY A 30 -4.69 -2.68 -11.07
N LYS A 31 -5.56 -3.01 -10.10
CA LYS A 31 -6.64 -3.99 -10.29
C LYS A 31 -7.96 -3.31 -10.60
N ASP A 32 -8.85 -4.03 -11.27
CA ASP A 32 -10.22 -3.59 -11.49
C ASP A 32 -10.94 -3.43 -10.15
N ALA A 33 -11.87 -2.48 -10.06
CA ALA A 33 -12.57 -2.18 -8.82
C ALA A 33 -13.30 -3.40 -8.22
N GLY A 34 -13.87 -4.26 -9.07
CA GLY A 34 -14.53 -5.51 -8.65
C GLY A 34 -13.55 -6.52 -8.06
N THR A 35 -12.41 -6.76 -8.73
CA THR A 35 -11.36 -7.66 -8.24
C THR A 35 -10.68 -7.12 -7.00
N ALA A 36 -10.45 -5.81 -6.90
CA ALA A 36 -9.91 -5.16 -5.71
C ALA A 36 -10.84 -5.35 -4.49
N MET A 37 -12.16 -5.23 -4.70
CA MET A 37 -13.15 -5.48 -3.65
C MET A 37 -13.11 -6.94 -3.17
N ALA A 38 -13.07 -7.91 -4.08
CA ALA A 38 -12.99 -9.33 -3.75
C ALA A 38 -11.71 -9.66 -2.95
N VAL A 39 -10.56 -9.12 -3.37
CA VAL A 39 -9.28 -9.28 -2.67
C VAL A 39 -9.33 -8.72 -1.25
N LEU A 40 -9.94 -7.52 -1.08
CA LEU A 40 -10.09 -6.91 0.26
C LEU A 40 -10.99 -7.73 1.18
N MET A 41 -12.06 -8.34 0.65
CA MET A 41 -12.95 -9.21 1.42
C MET A 41 -12.25 -10.47 1.92
N GLN A 42 -11.36 -11.06 1.10
CA GLN A 42 -10.61 -12.27 1.46
C GLN A 42 -9.40 -11.99 2.35
N THR A 43 -8.93 -10.74 2.43
CA THR A 43 -7.72 -10.41 3.18
C THR A 43 -8.04 -10.18 4.66
N PRO A 44 -7.59 -11.05 5.60
CA PRO A 44 -7.88 -10.95 7.03
C PRO A 44 -6.95 -9.92 7.73
N LYS A 45 -6.95 -8.68 7.26
CA LYS A 45 -6.15 -7.59 7.82
C LYS A 45 -7.06 -6.47 8.32
N ALA A 46 -6.73 -5.89 9.48
CA ALA A 46 -7.49 -4.76 10.04
C ALA A 46 -7.58 -3.53 9.10
N ALA A 47 -6.65 -3.42 8.14
CA ALA A 47 -6.67 -2.35 7.15
C ALA A 47 -7.66 -2.61 5.99
N SER A 48 -8.10 -3.85 5.79
CA SER A 48 -8.97 -4.21 4.66
C SER A 48 -10.35 -3.58 4.76
N GLU A 49 -10.95 -3.57 5.94
CA GLU A 49 -12.29 -2.99 6.16
C GLU A 49 -12.34 -1.48 5.86
N PRO A 50 -11.44 -0.62 6.41
CA PRO A 50 -11.42 0.79 6.05
C PRO A 50 -11.15 1.04 4.56
N LEU A 51 -10.26 0.25 3.94
CA LEU A 51 -9.96 0.37 2.51
C LEU A 51 -11.14 -0.05 1.64
N MET A 52 -11.91 -1.06 2.04
CA MET A 52 -13.14 -1.46 1.36
C MET A 52 -14.17 -0.32 1.35
N LYS A 53 -14.35 0.36 2.48
CA LYS A 53 -15.25 1.52 2.59
C LYS A 53 -14.77 2.68 1.71
N LEU A 54 -13.44 2.91 1.68
CA LEU A 54 -12.83 3.92 0.83
C LEU A 54 -13.02 3.61 -0.67
N LEU A 55 -12.83 2.37 -1.07
CA LEU A 55 -13.03 1.93 -2.46
C LEU A 55 -14.49 2.12 -2.90
N LYS A 56 -15.46 1.74 -2.06
CA LYS A 56 -16.89 1.99 -2.33
C LYS A 56 -17.19 3.48 -2.52
N SER A 57 -16.60 4.33 -1.68
CA SER A 57 -16.73 5.79 -1.81
C SER A 57 -16.10 6.31 -3.10
N ALA A 58 -14.95 5.77 -3.52
CA ALA A 58 -14.30 6.16 -4.78
C ALA A 58 -15.14 5.78 -6.00
N VAL A 59 -15.72 4.56 -6.00
CA VAL A 59 -16.63 4.09 -7.06
C VAL A 59 -17.88 4.97 -7.14
N ALA A 60 -18.51 5.27 -5.99
CA ALA A 60 -19.67 6.15 -5.95
C ALA A 60 -19.34 7.58 -6.43
N ASN A 61 -18.15 8.10 -6.10
CA ASN A 61 -17.69 9.40 -6.61
C ASN A 61 -17.48 9.37 -8.13
N ALA A 62 -16.96 8.27 -8.68
CA ALA A 62 -16.78 8.09 -10.12
C ALA A 62 -18.11 8.08 -10.86
N GLU A 63 -19.08 7.35 -10.35
CA GLU A 63 -20.43 7.25 -10.93
C GLU A 63 -21.19 8.58 -10.84
N ASN A 64 -21.32 9.13 -9.62
CA ASN A 64 -22.18 10.29 -9.39
C ASN A 64 -21.61 11.61 -9.92
N ASN A 65 -20.28 11.82 -9.81
CA ASN A 65 -19.67 13.10 -10.15
C ASN A 65 -19.18 13.15 -11.60
N PHE A 66 -18.72 12.02 -12.14
CA PHE A 66 -18.09 11.95 -13.46
C PHE A 66 -18.86 11.11 -14.48
N GLY A 67 -19.93 10.38 -14.05
CA GLY A 67 -20.74 9.54 -14.92
C GLY A 67 -19.94 8.38 -15.53
N MET A 68 -18.97 7.84 -14.79
CA MET A 68 -18.12 6.73 -15.22
C MET A 68 -18.83 5.38 -15.01
N ASP A 69 -18.61 4.41 -15.91
CA ASP A 69 -19.13 3.06 -15.78
C ASP A 69 -18.43 2.29 -14.66
N PRO A 70 -19.11 1.86 -13.58
CA PRO A 70 -18.50 1.17 -12.45
C PRO A 70 -17.81 -0.15 -12.84
N ALA A 71 -18.27 -0.79 -13.92
CA ALA A 71 -17.69 -2.04 -14.42
C ALA A 71 -16.31 -1.87 -15.07
N LYS A 72 -15.98 -0.66 -15.56
CA LYS A 72 -14.72 -0.35 -16.24
C LYS A 72 -13.70 0.35 -15.36
N LEU A 73 -14.01 0.55 -14.07
CA LEU A 73 -13.12 1.27 -13.17
C LEU A 73 -11.92 0.43 -12.76
N VAL A 74 -10.74 1.06 -12.80
CA VAL A 74 -9.46 0.49 -12.36
C VAL A 74 -8.86 1.39 -11.29
N VAL A 75 -8.24 0.78 -10.29
CA VAL A 75 -7.49 1.50 -9.25
C VAL A 75 -6.17 1.97 -9.84
N SER A 76 -6.10 3.25 -10.23
CA SER A 76 -4.89 3.83 -10.81
C SER A 76 -3.82 4.08 -9.75
N GLU A 77 -4.19 4.77 -8.67
CA GLU A 77 -3.27 5.12 -7.61
C GLU A 77 -3.85 4.78 -6.25
N VAL A 78 -3.04 4.20 -5.42
CA VAL A 78 -3.35 4.01 -4.00
C VAL A 78 -2.07 4.12 -3.19
N PHE A 79 -2.10 4.99 -2.18
CA PHE A 79 -0.96 5.17 -1.28
C PHE A 79 -1.41 5.58 0.12
N ALA A 80 -0.58 5.26 1.09
CA ALA A 80 -0.79 5.61 2.48
C ALA A 80 0.37 6.47 3.00
N THR A 81 0.03 7.63 3.52
CA THR A 81 0.97 8.59 4.12
C THR A 81 0.87 8.55 5.65
N PRO A 82 1.95 8.86 6.38
CA PRO A 82 1.91 8.94 7.83
C PRO A 82 1.08 10.16 8.28
N GLY A 83 0.23 9.93 9.26
CA GLY A 83 -0.50 10.98 9.98
C GLY A 83 0.14 11.33 11.32
N PRO A 84 -0.52 12.16 12.14
CA PRO A 84 -0.03 12.56 13.45
C PRO A 84 0.16 11.34 14.37
N ILE A 85 1.19 11.39 15.20
CA ILE A 85 1.52 10.33 16.15
C ILE A 85 0.93 10.67 17.51
N LEU A 86 0.09 9.79 18.05
CA LEU A 86 -0.43 9.90 19.40
C LEU A 86 0.61 9.35 20.37
N LYS A 87 1.24 10.26 21.10
CA LYS A 87 2.26 9.92 22.11
C LYS A 87 1.59 9.47 23.41
N ARG A 88 1.99 8.31 23.93
CA ARG A 88 1.54 7.77 25.21
C ARG A 88 2.74 7.42 26.05
N MET A 89 2.58 7.42 27.36
CA MET A 89 3.60 7.06 28.32
C MET A 89 3.20 5.74 29.00
N MET A 90 4.17 4.88 29.20
CA MET A 90 4.03 3.65 29.96
C MET A 90 5.00 3.67 31.13
N PRO A 91 4.53 3.60 32.39
CA PRO A 91 5.41 3.52 33.55
C PRO A 91 6.20 2.20 33.54
N ARG A 92 7.45 2.26 33.96
CA ARG A 92 8.35 1.12 34.07
C ARG A 92 9.05 1.16 35.44
N ALA A 93 9.83 0.12 35.72
CA ALA A 93 10.60 0.04 36.94
C ALA A 93 11.54 1.25 37.16
N GLN A 94 11.88 1.56 38.39
CA GLN A 94 12.79 2.65 38.79
C GLN A 94 12.30 4.07 38.38
N GLY A 95 10.97 4.31 38.35
CA GLY A 95 10.41 5.62 37.99
C GLY A 95 10.63 6.06 36.55
N ARG A 96 11.11 5.17 35.68
CA ARG A 96 11.31 5.48 34.26
C ARG A 96 9.99 5.40 33.49
N ALA A 97 9.80 6.28 32.51
CA ALA A 97 8.65 6.28 31.62
C ALA A 97 9.11 6.01 30.17
N TYR A 98 8.47 5.04 29.51
CA TYR A 98 8.71 4.73 28.12
C TYR A 98 7.61 5.30 27.24
N ARG A 99 8.02 5.89 26.11
CA ARG A 99 7.08 6.46 25.14
C ARG A 99 6.51 5.37 24.22
N ILE A 100 5.18 5.32 24.12
CA ILE A 100 4.47 4.50 23.15
C ILE A 100 3.95 5.42 22.05
N ASN A 101 4.39 5.21 20.81
CA ASN A 101 3.94 5.95 19.65
C ASN A 101 2.80 5.22 18.96
N LYS A 102 1.56 5.68 19.08
CA LYS A 102 0.40 5.21 18.33
C LYS A 102 0.33 5.96 17.00
N LYS A 103 0.83 5.35 15.93
CA LYS A 103 0.86 5.94 14.59
C LYS A 103 -0.53 5.93 13.96
N THR A 104 -0.85 6.99 13.20
CA THR A 104 -2.02 7.07 12.34
C THR A 104 -1.59 7.18 10.88
N SER A 105 -2.51 6.98 9.96
CA SER A 105 -2.26 7.08 8.52
C SER A 105 -3.37 7.80 7.80
N HIS A 106 -3.03 8.39 6.66
CA HIS A 106 -3.96 8.93 5.68
C HIS A 106 -3.84 8.08 4.42
N VAL A 107 -4.96 7.75 3.79
CA VAL A 107 -4.99 6.96 2.56
C VAL A 107 -5.65 7.79 1.47
N THR A 108 -5.03 7.82 0.32
CA THR A 108 -5.58 8.39 -0.90
C THR A 108 -5.76 7.26 -1.91
N LEU A 109 -6.92 7.20 -2.53
CA LEU A 109 -7.25 6.23 -3.56
C LEU A 109 -7.83 6.98 -4.75
N ALA A 110 -7.32 6.68 -5.94
CA ALA A 110 -7.79 7.21 -7.20
C ALA A 110 -8.24 6.08 -8.12
N VAL A 111 -9.38 6.24 -8.75
CA VAL A 111 -9.90 5.33 -9.77
C VAL A 111 -10.07 6.06 -11.08
N THR A 112 -9.80 5.36 -12.17
CA THR A 112 -9.94 5.84 -13.55
C THR A 112 -10.70 4.81 -14.37
N GLU A 113 -11.32 5.22 -15.47
CA GLU A 113 -11.83 4.27 -16.46
C GLU A 113 -10.66 3.64 -17.21
N LYS A 114 -10.75 2.34 -17.44
CA LYS A 114 -9.82 1.63 -18.30
C LYS A 114 -10.12 2.07 -19.74
N ALA A 115 -9.22 2.84 -20.33
CA ALA A 115 -9.26 3.06 -21.76
C ALA A 115 -9.17 1.68 -22.43
N LEU A 116 -10.12 1.37 -23.32
CA LEU A 116 -10.13 0.14 -24.13
C LEU A 116 -9.05 0.26 -25.21
N GLU A 117 -7.81 0.40 -24.80
CA GLU A 117 -6.66 0.24 -25.68
C GLU A 117 -6.02 -1.11 -25.38
N GLY A 118 -5.87 -1.88 -26.47
CA GLY A 118 -5.41 -3.25 -26.45
C GLY A 118 -4.16 -3.47 -25.63
N GLY A 119 -4.20 -4.54 -24.91
CA GLY A 119 -3.17 -5.17 -24.12
C GLY A 119 -1.77 -4.59 -24.21
N GLU A 120 -1.32 -4.11 -23.07
CA GLU A 120 0.02 -4.41 -22.60
C GLU A 120 0.05 -4.00 -21.14
N GLN A 121 0.05 -5.02 -20.31
CA GLN A 121 0.32 -4.87 -18.89
C GLN A 121 1.79 -4.47 -18.76
N PHE A 122 2.04 -3.18 -18.66
CA PHE A 122 3.32 -2.71 -18.11
C PHE A 122 3.35 -2.96 -16.59
N TYR A 123 3.38 -4.23 -16.22
CA TYR A 123 4.09 -4.59 -15.01
C TYR A 123 5.57 -4.50 -15.37
N GLY A 124 6.14 -3.32 -15.19
CA GLY A 124 7.57 -3.22 -15.03
C GLY A 124 7.96 -4.12 -13.86
N THR A 125 8.29 -5.36 -14.15
CA THR A 125 9.17 -6.15 -13.31
C THR A 125 10.52 -5.42 -13.36
N GLU A 126 10.64 -4.36 -12.57
CA GLU A 126 11.95 -3.95 -12.12
C GLU A 126 12.52 -5.16 -11.42
N SER A 127 13.27 -5.94 -12.20
CA SER A 127 14.11 -7.00 -11.72
C SER A 127 15.00 -6.37 -10.66
N LYS A 128 14.59 -6.55 -9.41
CA LYS A 128 15.38 -6.22 -8.24
C LYS A 128 16.71 -6.90 -8.47
N SER A 129 17.72 -6.14 -8.89
CA SER A 129 19.07 -6.62 -9.04
C SER A 129 19.44 -7.41 -7.79
N PRO A 130 19.97 -8.64 -7.91
CA PRO A 130 20.36 -9.43 -6.77
C PRO A 130 21.33 -8.59 -5.95
N ARG A 131 21.02 -8.37 -4.68
CA ARG A 131 21.94 -7.68 -3.76
C ARG A 131 23.27 -8.43 -3.84
N PRO A 132 24.40 -7.75 -4.05
CA PRO A 132 25.69 -8.42 -4.03
C PRO A 132 25.81 -9.15 -2.69
N ALA A 133 26.09 -10.44 -2.77
CA ALA A 133 26.36 -11.27 -1.61
C ALA A 133 27.41 -10.55 -0.77
N ARG A 134 27.14 -10.30 0.50
CA ARG A 134 28.10 -9.72 1.43
C ARG A 134 29.33 -10.61 1.38
N GLY A 135 30.43 -10.05 0.87
CA GLY A 135 31.69 -10.74 0.71
C GLY A 135 32.05 -11.45 2.03
N CYS A 136 32.19 -12.74 1.93
CA CYS A 136 32.86 -13.52 2.94
C CYS A 136 34.27 -12.96 3.05
N HIS A 137 34.60 -12.38 4.18
CA HIS A 137 35.94 -11.88 4.48
C HIS A 137 36.85 -13.12 4.52
N GLN A 138 37.52 -13.41 3.40
CA GLN A 138 38.62 -14.37 3.39
C GLN A 138 39.72 -13.81 4.30
N ARG A 139 39.80 -14.33 5.53
CA ARG A 139 40.98 -14.20 6.34
C ARG A 139 42.12 -14.98 5.68
N LEU A 140 43.11 -14.22 5.28
CA LEU A 140 44.39 -14.69 4.80
C LEU A 140 45.03 -15.72 5.72
N GLY A 141 45.48 -16.81 5.15
CA GLY A 141 46.71 -17.47 5.54
C GLY A 141 46.61 -18.56 6.60
N PHE A 142 46.58 -19.82 6.14
CA PHE A 142 47.48 -20.85 6.68
C PHE A 142 47.52 -22.02 5.67
N PRO A 143 48.70 -22.42 5.16
CA PRO A 143 48.84 -23.62 4.35
C PRO A 143 48.83 -24.86 5.27
N LEU A 144 47.82 -25.70 5.14
CA LEU A 144 47.86 -27.06 5.68
C LEU A 144 48.59 -27.95 4.72
N VAL A 145 49.78 -28.36 5.12
CA VAL A 145 50.53 -29.47 4.57
C VAL A 145 49.76 -30.74 4.85
N CYS A 146 49.33 -31.46 3.82
CA CYS A 146 48.88 -32.85 3.91
C CYS A 146 50.07 -33.78 3.70
N GLN A 147 50.34 -34.59 4.69
CA GLN A 147 50.97 -35.90 4.51
C GLN A 147 49.88 -36.92 4.31
#